data_8dcd67f9338883e74701f5716201074e
#
_entry.id   8dcd67f9338883e74701f5716201074e
#
_cell.length_a   1.000
_cell.length_b   1.000
_cell.length_c   1.000
_cell.angle_alpha   90.00
_cell.angle_beta   90.00
_cell.angle_gamma   90.00
#
_symmetry.space_group_name_H-M   'P 1'
#
loop_
_entity.id
_entity.type
_entity.pdbx_description
1 polymer ?
#
loop_
_entity_poly.entity_id
_entity_poly.type
_entity_poly.pdbx_seq_one_letter_code
_entity_poly.pdbx_strand_id
1 'polypeptide(L)'
;MMKRFCACLLTALLMMSSAFAAVGVDAFVADKDENYIPIPAAYEVYTTFKNLDDYGFMNHPEDIFIGKDNLLYVADTENNRVLVMNREGVVLEEITEACGKKLSKPRGVYVGDDLSIWIA
;
A
#
# COMPACT_ATOMS: atom_id res chain seq x y z
N MET A 1 51.38 6.56 -41.67
CA MET A 1 51.58 6.34 -40.21
C MET A 1 50.31 6.58 -39.47
N MET A 2 49.46 5.60 -39.34
CA MET A 2 48.16 5.73 -38.67
C MET A 2 48.32 5.34 -37.20
N LYS A 3 48.10 6.32 -36.31
CA LYS A 3 48.11 6.08 -34.89
C LYS A 3 46.69 5.67 -34.43
N ARG A 4 46.63 4.48 -33.91
CA ARG A 4 45.46 3.90 -33.25
C ARG A 4 45.21 4.60 -31.90
N PHE A 5 44.20 5.46 -31.86
CA PHE A 5 43.62 5.95 -30.62
C PHE A 5 42.10 5.75 -30.72
N CYS A 6 41.61 4.66 -30.27
CA CYS A 6 40.20 4.54 -29.98
C CYS A 6 39.94 3.17 -29.32
N ALA A 7 40.04 3.05 -28.02
CA ALA A 7 39.52 1.92 -27.32
C ALA A 7 39.39 2.06 -25.79
N CYS A 8 39.49 3.26 -25.23
CA CYS A 8 39.39 3.38 -23.76
C CYS A 8 38.28 4.29 -23.24
N LEU A 9 37.35 4.72 -24.09
CA LEU A 9 36.28 5.66 -23.66
C LEU A 9 34.88 5.05 -23.62
N LEU A 10 34.73 3.73 -23.85
CA LEU A 10 33.42 3.11 -23.90
C LEU A 10 33.11 2.18 -22.73
N THR A 11 33.99 2.05 -21.75
CA THR A 11 33.77 1.17 -20.60
C THR A 11 33.43 1.89 -19.30
N ALA A 12 33.37 3.21 -19.29
CA ALA A 12 33.06 3.99 -18.07
C ALA A 12 31.59 4.38 -17.92
N LEU A 13 30.71 4.00 -18.84
CA LEU A 13 29.30 4.45 -18.83
C LEU A 13 28.29 3.36 -18.43
N LEU A 14 28.75 2.25 -17.86
CA LEU A 14 27.85 1.12 -17.53
C LEU A 14 27.81 0.74 -16.06
N MET A 15 28.26 1.63 -15.16
CA MET A 15 28.18 1.41 -13.71
C MET A 15 27.43 2.52 -13.00
N MET A 16 26.36 3.05 -13.59
CA MET A 16 25.30 3.69 -12.81
C MET A 16 24.19 2.67 -12.56
N SER A 17 24.50 1.65 -11.77
CA SER A 17 23.44 0.95 -11.04
C SER A 17 22.85 1.97 -10.10
N SER A 18 21.67 2.49 -10.44
CA SER A 18 20.82 3.20 -9.50
C SER A 18 20.53 2.22 -8.37
N ALA A 19 21.28 2.31 -7.28
CA ALA A 19 20.87 1.77 -6.03
C ALA A 19 19.58 2.52 -5.67
N PHE A 20 18.43 1.94 -5.95
CA PHE A 20 17.21 2.29 -5.29
C PHE A 20 17.47 1.96 -3.81
N ALA A 21 17.85 2.98 -3.05
CA ALA A 21 17.77 2.89 -1.62
C ALA A 21 16.31 2.62 -1.30
N ALA A 22 16.00 1.42 -0.85
CA ALA A 22 14.74 1.15 -0.21
C ALA A 22 14.61 2.20 0.89
N VAL A 23 13.57 3.02 0.84
CA VAL A 23 13.24 3.94 1.93
C VAL A 23 12.73 3.04 3.05
N GLY A 24 13.68 2.49 3.80
CA GLY A 24 13.36 1.78 5.03
C GLY A 24 12.73 2.79 5.98
N VAL A 25 11.63 2.45 6.58
CA VAL A 25 11.10 3.20 7.70
C VAL A 25 12.02 2.90 8.87
N ASP A 26 12.86 3.88 9.22
CA ASP A 26 13.75 3.75 10.37
C ASP A 26 12.89 3.61 11.63
N ALA A 27 12.98 2.45 12.28
CA ALA A 27 12.35 2.22 13.57
C ALA A 27 13.37 2.51 14.68
N PHE A 28 12.90 3.13 15.77
CA PHE A 28 13.72 3.50 16.91
C PHE A 28 13.08 3.05 18.21
N VAL A 29 13.91 2.70 19.16
CA VAL A 29 13.52 2.50 20.56
C VAL A 29 14.22 3.54 21.40
N ALA A 30 13.49 4.20 22.29
CA ALA A 30 14.10 5.10 23.27
C ALA A 30 14.63 4.28 24.45
N ASP A 31 15.88 4.53 24.85
CA ASP A 31 16.43 3.99 26.07
C ASP A 31 15.94 4.78 27.31
N LYS A 32 16.38 4.38 28.50
CA LYS A 32 16.02 5.04 29.76
C LYS A 32 16.50 6.50 29.87
N ASP A 33 17.43 6.90 29.04
CA ASP A 33 18.03 8.25 29.01
C ASP A 33 17.50 9.07 27.79
N GLU A 34 16.39 8.60 27.17
CA GLU A 34 15.72 9.20 26.00
C GLU A 34 16.58 9.24 24.73
N ASN A 35 17.64 8.43 24.62
CA ASN A 35 18.39 8.31 23.39
C ASN A 35 17.66 7.37 22.43
N TYR A 36 17.58 7.77 21.16
CA TYR A 36 16.98 6.95 20.11
C TYR A 36 17.99 5.94 19.58
N ILE A 37 17.72 4.66 19.82
CA ILE A 37 18.53 3.55 19.32
C ILE A 37 17.84 3.01 18.05
N PRO A 38 18.50 3.06 16.88
CA PRO A 38 17.93 2.50 15.66
C PRO A 38 17.81 0.98 15.79
N ILE A 39 16.66 0.45 15.40
CA ILE A 39 16.41 -0.99 15.30
C ILE A 39 16.03 -1.35 13.86
N PRO A 40 16.29 -2.59 13.44
CA PRO A 40 15.79 -3.04 12.14
C PRO A 40 14.28 -2.84 12.04
N ALA A 41 13.81 -2.24 10.97
CA ALA A 41 12.38 -2.11 10.72
C ALA A 41 11.74 -3.50 10.66
N ALA A 42 10.71 -3.73 11.48
CA ALA A 42 9.96 -4.98 11.48
C ALA A 42 9.04 -5.09 10.26
N TYR A 43 8.73 -3.94 9.63
CA TYR A 43 7.85 -3.85 8.46
C TYR A 43 8.41 -2.87 7.45
N GLU A 44 8.28 -3.22 6.19
CA GLU A 44 8.60 -2.34 5.06
C GLU A 44 7.32 -1.98 4.32
N VAL A 45 7.27 -0.76 3.77
CA VAL A 45 6.15 -0.36 2.91
C VAL A 45 6.28 -1.12 1.59
N TYR A 46 5.37 -2.07 1.37
CA TYR A 46 5.32 -2.85 0.14
C TYR A 46 4.71 -2.04 -1.00
N THR A 47 3.58 -1.38 -0.74
CA THR A 47 2.89 -0.54 -1.71
C THR A 47 2.01 0.51 -1.04
N THR A 48 1.64 1.53 -1.80
CA THR A 48 0.73 2.58 -1.34
C THR A 48 -0.29 2.87 -2.43
N PHE A 49 -1.57 2.74 -2.12
CA PHE A 49 -2.66 3.08 -3.01
C PHE A 49 -3.07 4.54 -2.78
N LYS A 50 -2.75 5.43 -3.71
CA LYS A 50 -3.06 6.86 -3.61
C LYS A 50 -4.26 7.28 -4.44
N ASN A 51 -4.41 6.67 -5.61
CA ASN A 51 -5.50 6.94 -6.54
C ASN A 51 -6.08 5.61 -7.00
N LEU A 52 -7.39 5.49 -6.96
CA LEU A 52 -8.13 4.28 -7.32
C LEU A 52 -8.84 4.46 -8.67
N ASP A 53 -8.18 5.10 -9.62
CA ASP A 53 -8.69 5.38 -10.97
C ASP A 53 -10.09 6.05 -10.93
N ASP A 54 -11.11 5.41 -11.50
CA ASP A 54 -12.47 5.93 -11.57
C ASP A 54 -13.15 6.11 -10.19
N TYR A 55 -12.61 5.47 -9.14
CA TYR A 55 -13.14 5.53 -7.78
C TYR A 55 -12.55 6.67 -6.94
N GLY A 56 -11.55 7.41 -7.50
CA GLY A 56 -10.91 8.55 -6.85
C GLY A 56 -10.07 8.18 -5.64
N PHE A 57 -10.06 9.03 -4.63
CA PHE A 57 -9.26 8.83 -3.43
C PHE A 57 -10.10 8.24 -2.29
N MET A 58 -9.48 7.43 -1.45
CA MET A 58 -10.04 7.06 -0.16
C MET A 58 -10.05 8.27 0.76
N ASN A 59 -11.09 8.37 1.61
CA ASN A 59 -11.25 9.46 2.56
C ASN A 59 -11.51 8.90 3.96
N HIS A 60 -10.52 9.02 4.83
CA HIS A 60 -10.52 8.47 6.20
C HIS A 60 -10.90 6.97 6.23
N PRO A 61 -10.15 6.09 5.58
CA PRO A 61 -10.36 4.66 5.75
C PRO A 61 -10.05 4.27 7.19
N GLU A 62 -11.01 3.66 7.88
CA GLU A 62 -10.88 3.31 9.30
C GLU A 62 -10.59 1.83 9.52
N ASP A 63 -10.91 0.96 8.57
CA ASP A 63 -10.68 -0.48 8.71
C ASP A 63 -10.33 -1.16 7.39
N ILE A 64 -9.57 -2.24 7.49
CA ILE A 64 -9.19 -3.10 6.38
C ILE A 64 -9.23 -4.57 6.80
N PHE A 65 -9.84 -5.41 5.98
CA PHE A 65 -9.89 -6.85 6.18
C PHE A 65 -9.42 -7.59 4.93
N ILE A 66 -8.72 -8.70 5.12
CA ILE A 66 -8.31 -9.59 4.03
C ILE A 66 -9.18 -10.84 4.09
N GLY A 67 -10.02 -11.03 3.07
CA GLY A 67 -10.88 -12.20 2.95
C GLY A 67 -10.11 -13.48 2.58
N LYS A 68 -10.77 -14.63 2.73
CA LYS A 68 -10.24 -15.93 2.27
C LYS A 68 -10.08 -16.00 0.74
N ASP A 69 -10.81 -15.17 0.02
CA ASP A 69 -10.68 -14.94 -1.43
C ASP A 69 -9.43 -14.13 -1.81
N ASN A 70 -8.64 -13.75 -0.79
CA ASN A 70 -7.42 -12.94 -0.95
C ASN A 70 -7.68 -11.51 -1.45
N LEU A 71 -8.89 -11.00 -1.28
CA LEU A 71 -9.26 -9.63 -1.57
C LEU A 71 -9.15 -8.74 -0.32
N LEU A 72 -8.93 -7.47 -0.57
CA LEU A 72 -8.89 -6.42 0.44
C LEU A 72 -10.26 -5.75 0.52
N TYR A 73 -10.84 -5.71 1.70
CA TYR A 73 -12.09 -5.02 2.01
C TYR A 73 -11.74 -3.80 2.87
N VAL A 74 -12.04 -2.61 2.39
CA VAL A 74 -11.66 -1.36 3.05
C VAL A 74 -12.89 -0.53 3.38
N ALA A 75 -13.09 -0.22 4.65
CA ALA A 75 -14.12 0.70 5.08
C ALA A 75 -13.65 2.14 4.81
N ASP A 76 -14.11 2.72 3.70
CA ASP A 76 -13.82 4.09 3.26
C ASP A 76 -14.86 5.05 3.86
N THR A 77 -14.67 5.34 5.14
CA THR A 77 -15.64 5.88 6.08
C THR A 77 -16.30 7.18 5.61
N GLU A 78 -15.50 8.20 5.30
CA GLU A 78 -16.07 9.50 4.91
C GLU A 78 -16.64 9.52 3.48
N ASN A 79 -16.33 8.49 2.68
CA ASN A 79 -16.96 8.28 1.38
C ASN A 79 -18.22 7.41 1.45
N ASN A 80 -18.61 6.93 2.65
CA ASN A 80 -19.81 6.11 2.90
C ASN A 80 -19.85 4.83 2.05
N ARG A 81 -18.72 4.17 1.91
CA ARG A 81 -18.58 2.95 1.09
C ARG A 81 -17.61 1.95 1.69
N VAL A 82 -17.73 0.71 1.26
CA VAL A 82 -16.69 -0.31 1.41
C VAL A 82 -16.15 -0.64 0.03
N LEU A 83 -14.84 -0.61 -0.13
CA LEU A 83 -14.16 -0.98 -1.36
C LEU A 83 -13.66 -2.40 -1.27
N VAL A 84 -13.90 -3.19 -2.33
CA VAL A 84 -13.32 -4.51 -2.52
C VAL A 84 -12.28 -4.41 -3.61
N MET A 85 -11.04 -4.73 -3.30
CA MET A 85 -9.94 -4.60 -4.25
C MET A 85 -8.96 -5.77 -4.18
N ASN A 86 -8.20 -5.95 -5.23
CA ASN A 86 -7.12 -6.91 -5.25
C ASN A 86 -5.85 -6.34 -4.58
N ARG A 87 -4.81 -7.15 -4.47
CA ARG A 87 -3.54 -6.75 -3.83
C ARG A 87 -2.75 -5.72 -4.63
N GLU A 88 -3.05 -5.56 -5.90
CA GLU A 88 -2.47 -4.56 -6.78
C GLU A 88 -3.18 -3.19 -6.66
N GLY A 89 -4.28 -3.13 -5.88
CA GLY A 89 -5.05 -1.91 -5.64
C GLY A 89 -6.12 -1.63 -6.69
N VAL A 90 -6.43 -2.61 -7.55
CA VAL A 90 -7.54 -2.48 -8.50
C VAL A 90 -8.85 -2.71 -7.77
N VAL A 91 -9.76 -1.74 -7.83
CA VAL A 91 -11.09 -1.86 -7.25
C VAL A 91 -11.93 -2.80 -8.14
N LEU A 92 -12.46 -3.83 -7.52
CA LEU A 92 -13.32 -4.84 -8.17
C LEU A 92 -14.79 -4.56 -7.90
N GLU A 93 -15.10 -4.02 -6.71
CA GLU A 93 -16.47 -3.71 -6.32
C GLU A 93 -16.49 -2.53 -5.34
N GLU A 94 -17.54 -1.71 -5.44
CA GLU A 94 -17.85 -0.65 -4.50
C GLU A 94 -19.20 -0.96 -3.85
N ILE A 95 -19.22 -1.11 -2.53
CA ILE A 95 -20.43 -1.37 -1.76
C ILE A 95 -20.87 -0.06 -1.09
N THR A 96 -21.97 0.51 -1.55
CA THR A 96 -22.54 1.75 -1.00
C THR A 96 -23.85 1.51 -0.24
N GLU A 97 -24.40 0.28 -0.33
CA GLU A 97 -25.62 -0.10 0.40
C GLU A 97 -25.56 -1.56 0.83
N ALA A 98 -26.23 -1.87 1.92
CA ALA A 98 -26.40 -3.21 2.43
C ALA A 98 -27.82 -3.39 2.98
N CYS A 99 -28.44 -4.56 2.73
CA CYS A 99 -29.81 -4.87 3.17
C CYS A 99 -30.84 -3.78 2.79
N GLY A 100 -30.72 -3.15 1.64
CA GLY A 100 -31.62 -2.09 1.14
C GLY A 100 -31.46 -0.75 1.85
N LYS A 101 -30.35 -0.53 2.57
CA LYS A 101 -30.01 0.73 3.22
C LYS A 101 -28.66 1.23 2.74
N LYS A 102 -28.55 2.52 2.48
CA LYS A 102 -27.27 3.16 2.18
C LYS A 102 -26.35 3.12 3.39
N LEU A 103 -25.07 2.86 3.12
CA LEU A 103 -24.03 2.94 4.14
C LEU A 103 -23.89 4.38 4.61
N SER A 104 -23.63 4.56 5.90
CA SER A 104 -23.36 5.85 6.51
C SER A 104 -22.19 5.70 7.45
N LYS A 105 -21.04 6.22 7.03
CA LYS A 105 -19.77 6.18 7.76
C LYS A 105 -19.42 4.78 8.30
N PRO A 106 -19.27 3.78 7.41
CA PRO A 106 -18.86 2.44 7.84
C PRO A 106 -17.48 2.54 8.49
N ARG A 107 -17.31 1.96 9.68
CA ARG A 107 -16.07 2.01 10.45
C ARG A 107 -15.40 0.67 10.61
N GLY A 108 -16.10 -0.40 10.29
CA GLY A 108 -15.59 -1.75 10.41
C GLY A 108 -16.08 -2.63 9.27
N VAL A 109 -15.24 -3.53 8.81
CA VAL A 109 -15.59 -4.55 7.84
C VAL A 109 -14.99 -5.89 8.24
N TYR A 110 -15.81 -6.93 8.23
CA TYR A 110 -15.38 -8.31 8.46
C TYR A 110 -15.97 -9.21 7.39
N VAL A 111 -15.19 -10.15 6.92
CA VAL A 111 -15.64 -11.12 5.92
C VAL A 111 -15.53 -12.53 6.50
N GLY A 112 -16.65 -13.20 6.55
CA GLY A 112 -16.75 -14.58 7.05
C GLY A 112 -16.11 -15.59 6.10
N ASP A 113 -15.95 -16.80 6.58
CA ASP A 113 -15.39 -17.92 5.80
C ASP A 113 -16.25 -18.30 4.59
N ASP A 114 -17.53 -17.99 4.64
CA ASP A 114 -18.55 -18.17 3.59
C ASP A 114 -18.65 -16.95 2.66
N LEU A 115 -17.73 -15.99 2.81
CA LEU A 115 -17.69 -14.71 2.11
C LEU A 115 -18.86 -13.78 2.45
N SER A 116 -19.59 -14.02 3.53
CA SER A 116 -20.55 -13.05 4.06
C SER A 116 -19.82 -11.79 4.56
N ILE A 117 -20.30 -10.61 4.18
CA ILE A 117 -19.69 -9.34 4.53
C ILE A 117 -20.50 -8.69 5.67
N TRP A 118 -19.83 -8.34 6.75
CA TRP A 118 -20.39 -7.66 7.90
C TRP A 118 -19.81 -6.25 7.95
N ILE A 119 -20.66 -5.24 8.00
CA ILE A 119 -20.27 -3.83 7.98
C ILE A 119 -20.86 -3.14 9.22
N ALA A 120 -20.01 -2.40 9.95
CA ALA A 120 -20.37 -1.69 11.17
C ALA A 120 -20.19 -0.17 11.02
#